data_6aaef12c798c6162020a21214debd98c
#
_entry.id   6aaef12c798c6162020a21214debd98c
#
_cell.length_a   1.000
_cell.length_b   1.000
_cell.length_c   1.000
_cell.angle_alpha   90.00
_cell.angle_beta   90.00
_cell.angle_gamma   90.00
#
_symmetry.space_group_name_H-M   'P 1'
#
loop_
_entity.id
_entity.type
_entity.pdbx_description
1 polymer ?
#
loop_
_entity_poly.entity_id
_entity_poly.type
_entity_poly.pdbx_seq_one_letter_code
_entity_poly.pdbx_strand_id
1 'polypeptide(L)'
;LFRSKKNFIKIISIAILMYLLTACQNTLIQSDGAYYQISSDASIEITRELSVPANSARAYLQNGELLRHTGINLYNTSCEVLINTVSESRQTISPGIFTILSIEQNESPIVMSQTIQVAALDFSYQQYARGGGSGSGSPVDIKRYYRFKLAAQDQEKQLTQVRSITCRGSQDEPYKARLPTFNEMQAAVGSYVKFNFKLM
;
A
#
# COMPACT_ATOMS: atom_id res chain seq x y z
N LEU A 1 28.19 50.38 11.78
CA LEU A 1 28.25 49.14 12.59
C LEU A 1 26.89 48.55 12.90
N PHE A 2 25.79 49.30 12.90
CA PHE A 2 24.45 48.84 13.29
C PHE A 2 23.69 48.06 12.19
N ARG A 3 24.03 48.26 10.92
CA ARG A 3 23.33 47.63 9.76
C ARG A 3 23.71 46.17 9.57
N SER A 4 24.92 45.78 9.98
CA SER A 4 25.44 44.40 9.88
C SER A 4 24.76 43.44 10.83
N LYS A 5 24.44 43.84 12.04
CA LYS A 5 23.78 42.96 13.06
C LYS A 5 22.37 42.53 12.72
N LYS A 6 21.58 43.40 12.03
CA LYS A 6 20.22 43.06 11.59
C LYS A 6 20.18 41.97 10.52
N ASN A 7 21.15 41.98 9.60
CA ASN A 7 21.24 40.96 8.56
C ASN A 7 21.71 39.60 9.13
N PHE A 8 22.59 39.62 10.10
CA PHE A 8 23.07 38.42 10.77
C PHE A 8 21.96 37.70 11.54
N ILE A 9 21.10 38.45 12.26
CA ILE A 9 19.94 37.89 12.95
C ILE A 9 18.92 37.27 11.99
N LYS A 10 18.68 37.90 10.82
CA LYS A 10 17.78 37.32 9.79
C LYS A 10 18.32 36.02 9.21
N ILE A 11 19.61 35.91 8.97
CA ILE A 11 20.26 34.71 8.42
C ILE A 11 20.14 33.55 9.46
N ILE A 12 20.39 33.82 10.73
CA ILE A 12 20.26 32.83 11.80
C ILE A 12 18.80 32.37 11.92
N SER A 13 17.84 33.29 11.87
CA SER A 13 16.41 32.95 11.94
C SER A 13 15.95 32.06 10.77
N ILE A 14 16.44 32.30 9.56
CA ILE A 14 16.14 31.48 8.38
C ILE A 14 16.78 30.09 8.51
N ALA A 15 18.02 30.01 9.00
CA ALA A 15 18.71 28.74 9.23
C ALA A 15 18.00 27.87 10.28
N ILE A 16 17.52 28.46 11.36
CA ILE A 16 16.76 27.76 12.41
C ILE A 16 15.41 27.29 11.85
N LEU A 17 14.73 28.09 11.03
CA LEU A 17 13.47 27.72 10.41
C LEU A 17 13.64 26.53 9.42
N MET A 18 14.75 26.50 8.69
CA MET A 18 15.06 25.37 7.82
C MET A 18 15.38 24.08 8.59
N TYR A 19 16.01 24.19 9.75
CA TYR A 19 16.25 23.02 10.62
C TYR A 19 14.96 22.41 11.21
N LEU A 20 13.93 23.23 11.44
CA LEU A 20 12.65 22.76 11.98
C LEU A 20 11.78 22.03 10.92
N LEU A 21 12.08 22.17 9.63
CA LEU A 21 11.33 21.54 8.54
C LEU A 21 11.82 20.12 8.21
N THR A 22 12.93 19.67 8.78
CA THR A 22 13.45 18.30 8.61
C THR A 22 12.92 17.33 9.65
N ALA A 23 11.69 17.53 10.14
CA ALA A 23 11.03 16.52 10.95
C ALA A 23 10.81 15.26 10.09
N CYS A 24 11.68 14.28 10.26
CA CYS A 24 11.51 12.95 9.63
C CYS A 24 10.14 12.42 10.02
N GLN A 25 9.24 12.24 9.05
CA GLN A 25 7.97 11.57 9.25
C GLN A 25 8.26 10.07 9.39
N ASN A 26 8.36 9.60 10.63
CA ASN A 26 8.46 8.18 10.91
C ASN A 26 7.07 7.56 10.75
N THR A 27 6.91 6.66 9.79
CA THR A 27 5.68 5.87 9.65
C THR A 27 5.74 4.67 10.57
N LEU A 28 4.76 4.57 11.49
CA LEU A 28 4.63 3.46 12.42
C LEU A 28 3.60 2.46 11.89
N ILE A 29 3.92 1.18 11.93
CA ILE A 29 3.01 0.08 11.67
C ILE A 29 2.75 -0.67 12.97
N GLN A 30 1.49 -0.79 13.36
CA GLN A 30 1.11 -1.47 14.59
C GLN A 30 1.19 -2.99 14.44
N SER A 31 1.69 -3.67 15.46
CA SER A 31 1.63 -5.14 15.58
C SER A 31 1.47 -5.53 17.04
N ASP A 32 0.39 -6.25 17.39
CA ASP A 32 0.13 -6.89 18.69
C ASP A 32 0.67 -6.14 19.93
N GLY A 33 0.44 -4.81 19.98
CA GLY A 33 0.92 -3.93 21.04
C GLY A 33 2.32 -3.37 20.84
N ALA A 34 3.04 -3.75 19.79
CA ALA A 34 4.31 -3.16 19.38
C ALA A 34 4.13 -2.28 18.13
N TYR A 35 4.97 -1.26 18.01
CA TYR A 35 5.04 -0.41 16.82
C TYR A 35 6.36 -0.66 16.10
N TYR A 36 6.29 -0.95 14.80
CA TYR A 36 7.46 -1.03 13.96
C TYR A 36 7.73 0.33 13.34
N GLN A 37 8.90 0.87 13.62
CA GLN A 37 9.37 2.06 12.94
C GLN A 37 9.95 1.69 11.58
N ILE A 38 9.47 2.36 10.55
CA ILE A 38 10.05 2.21 9.22
C ILE A 38 11.13 3.26 9.10
N SER A 39 12.37 2.80 9.21
CA SER A 39 13.56 3.64 9.04
C SER A 39 13.90 3.79 7.56
N SER A 40 14.76 4.75 7.23
CA SER A 40 15.23 4.99 5.86
C SER A 40 15.98 3.80 5.24
N ASP A 41 16.44 2.86 6.06
CA ASP A 41 17.12 1.62 5.67
C ASP A 41 16.17 0.40 5.66
N ALA A 42 14.86 0.61 5.85
CA ALA A 42 13.88 -0.45 5.76
C ALA A 42 13.80 -1.02 4.34
N SER A 43 13.70 -2.31 4.25
CA SER A 43 13.64 -3.02 2.98
C SER A 43 12.61 -4.14 2.99
N ILE A 44 12.24 -4.56 1.79
CA ILE A 44 11.42 -5.74 1.58
C ILE A 44 12.23 -6.72 0.73
N GLU A 45 12.31 -7.95 1.18
CA GLU A 45 12.99 -9.02 0.49
C GLU A 45 11.97 -10.00 -0.10
N ILE A 46 12.00 -10.20 -1.40
CA ILE A 46 11.33 -11.32 -2.05
C ILE A 46 12.28 -12.51 -1.96
N THR A 47 11.91 -13.51 -1.17
CA THR A 47 12.76 -14.65 -0.83
C THR A 47 12.56 -15.85 -1.75
N ARG A 48 11.40 -15.90 -2.43
CA ARG A 48 11.03 -16.97 -3.35
C ARG A 48 10.46 -16.39 -4.63
N GLU A 49 10.62 -17.12 -5.70
CA GLU A 49 10.07 -16.79 -7.01
C GLU A 49 8.55 -16.65 -6.95
N LEU A 50 8.02 -15.57 -7.54
CA LEU A 50 6.59 -15.29 -7.64
C LEU A 50 6.15 -15.35 -9.11
N SER A 51 5.15 -16.15 -9.38
CA SER A 51 4.55 -16.25 -10.72
C SER A 51 3.43 -15.23 -10.88
N VAL A 52 3.52 -14.41 -11.92
CA VAL A 52 2.46 -13.48 -12.34
C VAL A 52 1.73 -14.08 -13.53
N PRO A 53 0.39 -14.22 -13.49
CA PRO A 53 -0.37 -14.77 -14.61
C PRO A 53 -0.23 -13.97 -15.90
N ALA A 54 -0.44 -14.60 -17.04
CA ALA A 54 -0.58 -13.92 -18.32
C ALA A 54 -1.68 -12.85 -18.26
N ASN A 55 -1.50 -11.77 -19.00
CA ASN A 55 -2.40 -10.61 -19.05
C ASN A 55 -2.61 -9.92 -17.70
N SER A 56 -1.66 -10.07 -16.77
CA SER A 56 -1.67 -9.47 -15.45
C SER A 56 -0.32 -8.82 -15.14
N ALA A 57 -0.35 -7.79 -14.29
CA ALA A 57 0.84 -7.21 -13.67
C ALA A 57 0.88 -7.52 -12.16
N ARG A 58 0.10 -8.49 -11.66
CA ARG A 58 -0.12 -8.70 -10.23
C ARG A 58 0.00 -10.15 -9.82
N ALA A 59 0.71 -10.36 -8.70
CA ALA A 59 0.72 -11.61 -7.96
C ALA A 59 0.02 -11.38 -6.61
N TYR A 60 -0.82 -12.31 -6.19
CA TYR A 60 -1.59 -12.20 -4.95
C TYR A 60 -1.15 -13.24 -3.94
N LEU A 61 -0.94 -12.80 -2.70
CA LEU A 61 -0.50 -13.63 -1.58
C LEU A 61 -1.52 -13.53 -0.44
N GLN A 62 -1.91 -14.67 0.10
CA GLN A 62 -2.77 -14.76 1.28
C GLN A 62 -2.47 -16.06 2.03
N ASN A 63 -2.37 -15.99 3.35
CA ASN A 63 -2.07 -17.13 4.22
C ASN A 63 -0.77 -17.88 3.82
N GLY A 64 0.22 -17.15 3.27
CA GLY A 64 1.47 -17.73 2.81
C GLY A 64 1.39 -18.49 1.48
N GLU A 65 0.30 -18.33 0.73
CA GLU A 65 0.06 -18.99 -0.55
C GLU A 65 -0.08 -17.99 -1.69
N LEU A 66 0.40 -18.37 -2.87
CA LEU A 66 0.21 -17.61 -4.11
C LEU A 66 -1.13 -17.98 -4.73
N LEU A 67 -2.04 -17.02 -4.82
CA LEU A 67 -3.41 -17.24 -5.26
C LEU A 67 -3.72 -16.47 -6.56
N ARG A 68 -4.79 -16.88 -7.24
CA ARG A 68 -5.43 -16.05 -8.27
C ARG A 68 -6.29 -14.97 -7.59
N HIS A 69 -6.50 -13.86 -8.26
CA HIS A 69 -7.35 -12.77 -7.75
C HIS A 69 -8.73 -13.26 -7.27
N THR A 70 -9.34 -14.18 -8.01
CA THR A 70 -10.66 -14.76 -7.69
C THR A 70 -10.65 -15.70 -6.47
N GLY A 71 -9.47 -16.15 -6.02
CA GLY A 71 -9.32 -17.01 -4.84
C GLY A 71 -9.06 -16.26 -3.54
N ILE A 72 -9.00 -14.92 -3.58
CA ILE A 72 -8.75 -14.09 -2.39
C ILE A 72 -9.99 -14.04 -1.52
N ASN A 73 -9.83 -14.42 -0.25
CA ASN A 73 -10.85 -14.19 0.77
C ASN A 73 -10.80 -12.73 1.23
N LEU A 74 -11.87 -11.99 1.00
CA LEU A 74 -11.93 -10.56 1.29
C LEU A 74 -11.91 -10.22 2.79
N TYR A 75 -12.24 -11.18 3.65
CA TYR A 75 -12.25 -11.02 5.11
C TYR A 75 -10.91 -11.30 5.78
N ASN A 76 -9.92 -11.74 5.02
CA ASN A 76 -8.57 -11.99 5.51
C ASN A 76 -7.57 -10.99 4.91
N THR A 77 -6.50 -10.71 5.67
CA THR A 77 -5.40 -9.92 5.15
C THR A 77 -4.79 -10.58 3.92
N SER A 78 -4.54 -9.79 2.90
CA SER A 78 -3.92 -10.23 1.64
C SER A 78 -2.92 -9.20 1.15
N CYS A 79 -1.87 -9.66 0.48
CA CYS A 79 -0.88 -8.77 -0.14
C CYS A 79 -0.85 -8.99 -1.66
N GLU A 80 -0.64 -7.91 -2.38
CA GLU A 80 -0.53 -7.85 -3.84
C GLU A 80 0.84 -7.30 -4.20
N VAL A 81 1.58 -8.03 -5.03
CA VAL A 81 2.84 -7.57 -5.61
C VAL A 81 2.56 -7.06 -7.02
N LEU A 82 2.81 -5.78 -7.28
CA LEU A 82 2.59 -5.13 -8.55
C LEU A 82 3.92 -4.97 -9.29
N ILE A 83 3.96 -5.39 -10.56
CA ILE A 83 5.08 -5.17 -11.48
C ILE A 83 4.75 -4.11 -12.53
N ASN A 84 5.76 -3.58 -13.20
CA ASN A 84 5.61 -2.48 -14.17
C ASN A 84 4.97 -2.90 -15.49
N THR A 85 5.07 -4.18 -15.86
CA THR A 85 4.71 -4.66 -17.19
C THR A 85 3.58 -5.67 -17.16
N VAL A 86 2.70 -5.60 -18.15
CA VAL A 86 1.73 -6.66 -18.48
C VAL A 86 2.29 -7.43 -19.66
N SER A 87 2.20 -8.75 -19.63
CA SER A 87 2.64 -9.63 -20.74
C SER A 87 1.53 -10.61 -21.08
N GLU A 88 1.44 -11.00 -22.35
CA GLU A 88 0.55 -12.06 -22.82
C GLU A 88 0.98 -13.45 -22.31
N SER A 89 2.23 -13.58 -21.92
CA SER A 89 2.77 -14.80 -21.28
C SER A 89 2.91 -14.62 -19.78
N ARG A 90 3.00 -15.75 -19.06
CA ARG A 90 3.30 -15.76 -17.63
C ARG A 90 4.66 -15.13 -17.40
N GLN A 91 4.73 -14.25 -16.39
CA GLN A 91 5.96 -13.60 -15.95
C GLN A 91 6.39 -14.16 -14.60
N THR A 92 7.66 -14.00 -14.29
CA THR A 92 8.25 -14.46 -13.03
C THR A 92 9.00 -13.31 -12.38
N ILE A 93 8.74 -13.09 -11.10
CA ILE A 93 9.50 -12.17 -10.25
C ILE A 93 10.57 -12.98 -9.52
N SER A 94 11.83 -12.70 -9.80
CA SER A 94 12.96 -13.35 -9.13
C SER A 94 13.16 -12.83 -7.70
N PRO A 95 13.72 -13.63 -6.80
CA PRO A 95 14.13 -13.19 -5.48
C PRO A 95 15.06 -11.98 -5.53
N GLY A 96 14.90 -11.08 -4.56
CA GLY A 96 15.71 -9.87 -4.49
C GLY A 96 15.31 -8.95 -3.34
N ILE A 97 16.15 -7.95 -3.07
CA ILE A 97 15.96 -6.96 -2.01
C ILE A 97 15.53 -5.64 -2.65
N PHE A 98 14.52 -5.02 -2.08
CA PHE A 98 13.93 -3.77 -2.55
C PHE A 98 13.94 -2.73 -1.42
N THR A 99 14.42 -1.54 -1.73
CA THR A 99 14.34 -0.39 -0.83
C THR A 99 12.94 0.19 -0.85
N ILE A 100 12.41 0.56 0.29
CA ILE A 100 11.12 1.24 0.42
C ILE A 100 11.32 2.72 0.13
N LEU A 101 10.71 3.21 -0.95
CA LEU A 101 10.74 4.63 -1.34
C LEU A 101 9.71 5.46 -0.57
N SER A 102 8.52 4.91 -0.40
CA SER A 102 7.44 5.55 0.36
C SER A 102 6.41 4.53 0.80
N ILE A 103 5.66 4.89 1.85
CA ILE A 103 4.55 4.11 2.39
C ILE A 103 3.31 4.97 2.37
N GLU A 104 2.29 4.46 1.71
CA GLU A 104 0.98 5.10 1.63
C GLU A 104 0.00 4.30 2.49
N GLN A 105 -0.77 4.99 3.31
CA GLN A 105 -1.93 4.44 4.00
C GLN A 105 -3.18 4.97 3.28
N ASN A 106 -4.07 4.07 2.93
CA ASN A 106 -5.27 4.46 2.19
C ASN A 106 -6.42 3.47 2.43
N GLU A 107 -7.58 3.80 1.89
CA GLU A 107 -8.75 2.94 1.92
C GLU A 107 -9.32 2.75 0.51
N SER A 108 -9.98 1.61 0.30
CA SER A 108 -10.63 1.29 -0.96
C SER A 108 -12.04 0.80 -0.67
N PRO A 109 -13.07 1.46 -1.20
CA PRO A 109 -14.43 0.98 -1.10
C PRO A 109 -14.55 -0.34 -1.87
N ILE A 110 -15.31 -1.28 -1.32
CA ILE A 110 -15.67 -2.51 -1.99
C ILE A 110 -17.04 -2.31 -2.61
N VAL A 111 -17.04 -2.01 -3.89
CA VAL A 111 -18.27 -1.99 -4.66
C VAL A 111 -18.66 -3.45 -4.88
N MET A 112 -19.62 -3.96 -4.10
CA MET A 112 -20.29 -5.18 -4.48
C MET A 112 -20.97 -4.89 -5.83
N SER A 113 -20.53 -5.57 -6.87
CA SER A 113 -21.21 -5.56 -8.16
C SER A 113 -22.60 -6.15 -7.93
N GLN A 114 -23.56 -5.30 -7.57
CA GLN A 114 -24.94 -5.67 -7.75
C GLN A 114 -25.12 -5.90 -9.24
N THR A 115 -25.49 -7.10 -9.59
CA THR A 115 -25.96 -7.40 -10.95
C THR A 115 -27.11 -6.46 -11.22
N ILE A 116 -26.84 -5.34 -11.87
CA ILE A 116 -27.90 -4.45 -12.35
C ILE A 116 -28.58 -5.28 -13.43
N GLN A 117 -29.71 -5.86 -13.06
CA GLN A 117 -30.66 -6.30 -14.07
C GLN A 117 -31.09 -5.04 -14.83
N VAL A 118 -30.49 -4.83 -15.98
CA VAL A 118 -30.89 -3.77 -16.90
C VAL A 118 -32.21 -4.21 -17.54
N ALA A 119 -33.28 -4.14 -16.79
CA ALA A 119 -34.62 -4.13 -17.36
C ALA A 119 -35.06 -2.67 -17.39
N ALA A 120 -35.03 -2.10 -18.58
CA ALA A 120 -35.45 -0.75 -18.95
C ALA A 120 -34.31 0.28 -19.02
N LEU A 121 -34.14 0.73 -20.25
CA LEU A 121 -33.47 1.94 -20.68
C LEU A 121 -33.96 3.17 -19.89
N ASP A 122 -33.20 3.56 -18.87
CA ASP A 122 -33.35 4.93 -18.34
C ASP A 122 -31.95 5.50 -18.12
N PHE A 123 -31.65 6.50 -18.95
CA PHE A 123 -30.39 7.23 -19.00
C PHE A 123 -30.34 8.24 -17.83
N SER A 124 -30.30 7.80 -16.61
CA SER A 124 -30.00 8.68 -15.47
C SER A 124 -28.64 8.33 -14.83
N TYR A 125 -27.60 8.44 -15.64
CA TYR A 125 -26.20 8.27 -15.18
C TYR A 125 -25.69 9.56 -14.53
N GLN A 126 -26.44 10.11 -13.60
CA GLN A 126 -26.00 11.34 -12.91
C GLN A 126 -26.53 11.43 -11.49
N GLN A 127 -26.11 10.56 -10.58
CA GLN A 127 -26.42 10.87 -9.16
C GLN A 127 -25.56 10.16 -8.11
N TYR A 128 -24.27 9.89 -8.37
CA TYR A 128 -23.37 9.45 -7.29
C TYR A 128 -22.41 10.52 -6.79
N ALA A 129 -22.60 11.79 -7.13
CA ALA A 129 -21.65 12.85 -6.79
C ALA A 129 -22.24 14.04 -6.03
N ARG A 130 -23.47 14.00 -5.50
CA ARG A 130 -23.91 15.07 -4.57
C ARG A 130 -25.08 14.64 -3.68
N GLY A 131 -24.80 14.56 -2.43
CA GLY A 131 -25.52 15.12 -1.29
C GLY A 131 -27.01 14.87 -1.10
N GLY A 132 -27.38 14.30 0.02
CA GLY A 132 -28.59 14.64 0.70
C GLY A 132 -29.86 13.95 0.19
N GLY A 133 -29.95 12.67 0.41
CA GLY A 133 -31.19 11.92 0.37
C GLY A 133 -31.12 10.81 1.43
N SER A 134 -32.03 10.82 2.39
CA SER A 134 -32.19 9.76 3.38
C SER A 134 -32.70 8.50 2.71
N GLY A 135 -31.81 7.87 1.90
CA GLY A 135 -31.93 6.50 1.48
C GLY A 135 -31.05 5.68 2.41
N SER A 136 -31.60 4.65 3.06
CA SER A 136 -30.87 3.65 3.83
C SER A 136 -29.99 2.82 2.90
N GLY A 137 -28.98 3.43 2.28
CA GLY A 137 -27.90 2.74 1.61
C GLY A 137 -27.11 2.03 2.69
N SER A 138 -27.02 0.70 2.65
CA SER A 138 -26.11 -0.03 3.50
C SER A 138 -24.73 0.57 3.38
N PRO A 139 -24.01 0.77 4.48
CA PRO A 139 -22.64 1.29 4.43
C PRO A 139 -21.81 0.40 3.50
N VAL A 140 -21.13 1.04 2.55
CA VAL A 140 -20.24 0.32 1.63
C VAL A 140 -19.04 -0.15 2.43
N ASP A 141 -18.83 -1.45 2.50
CA ASP A 141 -17.65 -2.02 3.13
C ASP A 141 -16.38 -1.49 2.48
N ILE A 142 -15.35 -1.29 3.28
CA ILE A 142 -14.06 -0.80 2.83
C ILE A 142 -12.94 -1.76 3.23
N LYS A 143 -11.79 -1.63 2.58
CA LYS A 143 -10.52 -2.18 3.01
C LYS A 143 -9.51 -1.08 3.23
N ARG A 144 -8.85 -1.07 4.37
CA ARG A 144 -7.68 -0.21 4.60
C ARG A 144 -6.40 -0.96 4.26
N TYR A 145 -5.42 -0.25 3.70
CA TYR A 145 -4.20 -0.88 3.22
C TYR A 145 -2.96 -0.03 3.41
N TYR A 146 -1.82 -0.72 3.50
CA TYR A 146 -0.51 -0.15 3.27
C TYR A 146 -0.06 -0.44 1.85
N ARG A 147 0.49 0.57 1.17
CA ARG A 147 1.20 0.42 -0.09
C ARG A 147 2.64 0.86 0.07
N PHE A 148 3.55 -0.08 -0.11
CA PHE A 148 4.99 0.13 -0.12
C PHE A 148 5.43 0.33 -1.56
N LYS A 149 5.85 1.55 -1.93
CA LYS A 149 6.50 1.81 -3.22
C LYS A 149 7.94 1.38 -3.13
N LEU A 150 8.42 0.67 -4.13
CA LEU A 150 9.69 -0.03 -4.09
C LEU A 150 10.62 0.40 -5.21
N ALA A 151 11.93 0.35 -4.93
CA ALA A 151 12.99 0.38 -5.94
C ALA A 151 13.89 -0.83 -5.76
N ALA A 152 14.32 -1.46 -6.86
CA ALA A 152 15.30 -2.52 -6.81
C ALA A 152 16.66 -1.94 -6.36
N GLN A 153 17.36 -2.64 -5.47
CA GLN A 153 18.72 -2.24 -5.08
C GLN A 153 19.73 -2.56 -6.18
N ASP A 154 19.45 -3.55 -7.00
CA ASP A 154 20.32 -3.99 -8.08
C ASP A 154 19.76 -3.57 -9.45
N GLN A 155 20.48 -2.73 -10.17
CA GLN A 155 20.05 -2.18 -11.47
C GLN A 155 20.07 -3.22 -12.60
N GLU A 156 20.81 -4.31 -12.49
CA GLU A 156 20.88 -5.33 -13.53
C GLU A 156 19.62 -6.23 -13.61
N LYS A 157 18.81 -6.30 -12.55
CA LYS A 157 17.58 -7.10 -12.49
C LYS A 157 16.32 -6.33 -12.90
N GLN A 158 16.44 -5.29 -13.69
CA GLN A 158 15.33 -4.39 -14.05
C GLN A 158 14.24 -5.00 -14.95
N LEU A 159 14.38 -6.22 -15.45
CA LEU A 159 13.43 -6.78 -16.43
C LEU A 159 12.06 -7.16 -15.85
N THR A 160 11.94 -7.36 -14.53
CA THR A 160 10.66 -7.49 -13.83
C THR A 160 10.66 -6.58 -12.61
N GLN A 161 10.63 -5.27 -12.82
CA GLN A 161 10.63 -4.30 -11.74
C GLN A 161 9.36 -4.40 -10.92
N VAL A 162 9.50 -4.87 -9.68
CA VAL A 162 8.46 -4.74 -8.68
C VAL A 162 8.27 -3.26 -8.38
N ARG A 163 7.08 -2.76 -8.66
CA ARG A 163 6.70 -1.37 -8.44
C ARG A 163 6.26 -1.12 -7.01
N SER A 164 5.46 -2.03 -6.48
CA SER A 164 4.93 -1.89 -5.12
C SER A 164 4.43 -3.21 -4.56
N ILE A 165 4.37 -3.28 -3.23
CA ILE A 165 3.60 -4.29 -2.50
C ILE A 165 2.48 -3.56 -1.76
N THR A 166 1.24 -4.03 -1.92
CA THR A 166 0.06 -3.49 -1.24
C THR A 166 -0.56 -4.57 -0.37
N CYS A 167 -0.54 -4.37 0.95
CA CYS A 167 -1.17 -5.27 1.91
C CYS A 167 -2.47 -4.68 2.43
N ARG A 168 -3.58 -5.39 2.21
CA ARG A 168 -4.93 -4.98 2.58
C ARG A 168 -5.39 -5.74 3.81
N GLY A 169 -5.98 -5.05 4.76
CA GLY A 169 -6.68 -5.64 5.89
C GLY A 169 -7.99 -6.35 5.49
N SER A 170 -8.69 -6.88 6.46
CA SER A 170 -10.02 -7.44 6.27
C SER A 170 -11.02 -6.39 5.76
N GLN A 171 -11.95 -6.85 4.93
CA GLN A 171 -13.14 -6.08 4.58
C GLN A 171 -14.02 -5.92 5.81
N ASP A 172 -14.49 -4.70 6.05
CA ASP A 172 -15.44 -4.41 7.13
C ASP A 172 -16.15 -3.07 6.85
N GLU A 173 -17.13 -2.77 7.69
CA GLU A 173 -17.76 -1.46 7.74
C GLU A 173 -16.73 -0.36 8.01
N PRO A 174 -16.91 0.87 7.49
CA PRO A 174 -15.88 1.93 7.55
C PRO A 174 -15.36 2.24 8.97
N TYR A 175 -16.19 2.11 9.99
CA TYR A 175 -15.81 2.39 11.37
C TYR A 175 -15.12 1.18 12.07
N LYS A 176 -15.21 -0.02 11.51
CA LYS A 176 -14.53 -1.24 11.99
C LYS A 176 -13.29 -1.58 11.20
N ALA A 177 -13.27 -1.21 9.92
CA ALA A 177 -12.15 -1.50 9.04
C ALA A 177 -10.86 -0.90 9.59
N ARG A 178 -9.79 -1.70 9.63
CA ARG A 178 -8.48 -1.30 10.14
C ARG A 178 -7.38 -1.64 9.15
N LEU A 179 -6.25 -0.96 9.30
CA LEU A 179 -5.02 -1.33 8.62
C LEU A 179 -4.55 -2.71 9.10
N PRO A 180 -3.94 -3.53 8.23
CA PRO A 180 -3.38 -4.80 8.66
C PRO A 180 -2.19 -4.56 9.61
N THR A 181 -2.07 -5.40 10.63
CA THR A 181 -0.89 -5.39 11.50
C THR A 181 0.33 -5.97 10.78
N PHE A 182 1.52 -5.75 11.33
CA PHE A 182 2.74 -6.35 10.79
C PHE A 182 2.66 -7.88 10.73
N ASN A 183 2.19 -8.52 11.79
CA ASN A 183 2.07 -9.98 11.85
C ASN A 183 1.07 -10.51 10.83
N GLU A 184 -0.04 -9.82 10.61
CA GLU A 184 -1.01 -10.19 9.58
C GLU A 184 -0.42 -10.05 8.17
N MET A 185 0.34 -8.99 7.90
CA MET A 185 1.02 -8.83 6.62
C MET A 185 2.07 -9.93 6.41
N GLN A 186 2.88 -10.23 7.44
CA GLN A 186 3.89 -11.29 7.35
C GLN A 186 3.23 -12.68 7.18
N ALA A 187 2.13 -12.95 7.86
CA ALA A 187 1.36 -14.18 7.69
C ALA A 187 0.75 -14.29 6.28
N ALA A 188 0.24 -13.19 5.74
CA ALA A 188 -0.33 -13.17 4.40
C ALA A 188 0.70 -13.50 3.32
N VAL A 189 1.92 -12.99 3.44
CA VAL A 189 2.98 -13.23 2.45
C VAL A 189 3.78 -14.52 2.72
N GLY A 190 3.73 -15.04 3.94
CA GLY A 190 4.41 -16.28 4.35
C GLY A 190 5.90 -16.25 4.09
N SER A 191 6.39 -17.31 3.43
CA SER A 191 7.80 -17.45 3.07
C SER A 191 8.18 -16.80 1.73
N TYR A 192 7.26 -16.13 1.03
CA TYR A 192 7.56 -15.48 -0.26
C TYR A 192 8.18 -14.11 -0.10
N VAL A 193 7.79 -13.39 0.95
CA VAL A 193 8.25 -12.02 1.20
C VAL A 193 8.59 -11.85 2.67
N LYS A 194 9.66 -11.11 2.95
CA LYS A 194 10.10 -10.74 4.29
C LYS A 194 10.15 -9.21 4.40
N PHE A 195 9.48 -8.68 5.41
CA PHE A 195 9.55 -7.27 5.76
C PHE A 195 10.67 -7.03 6.77
N ASN A 196 11.71 -6.30 6.37
CA ASN A 196 12.87 -5.98 7.22
C ASN A 196 12.66 -4.59 7.85
N PHE A 197 11.76 -4.52 8.85
CA PHE A 197 11.49 -3.33 9.65
C PHE A 197 12.21 -3.43 10.98
N LYS A 198 12.54 -2.27 11.61
CA LYS A 198 13.10 -2.26 12.96
C LYS A 198 11.98 -2.20 14.00
N LEU A 199 12.05 -3.05 15.02
CA LEU A 199 11.26 -2.94 16.24
C LEU A 199 11.73 -1.71 17.03
N MET A 200 10.78 -0.97 17.57
CA MET A 200 11.04 0.10 18.57
C MET A 200 11.16 -0.47 19.97
#